data_de8cfc233354bfc8d40b8b1bb104a0a2
#
_entry.id   de8cfc233354bfc8d40b8b1bb104a0a2
#
_cell.length_a   1.000
_cell.length_b   1.000
_cell.length_c   1.000
_cell.angle_alpha   90.00
_cell.angle_beta   90.00
_cell.angle_gamma   90.00
#
_symmetry.space_group_name_H-M   'P 1'
#
loop_
_entity.id
_entity.type
_entity.pdbx_description
1 polymer ?
#
loop_
_entity_poly.entity_id
_entity_poly.type
_entity_poly.pdbx_seq_one_letter_code
_entity_poly.pdbx_strand_id
1 'polypeptide(L)'
;MKRCLPLLLSLFALAVPATAGATTFGAEVSSVFTNQVRGEWSQTRVMSSLNSLYKAGGGVGRADSDWVITEPKAPVRGRHRFDWAYDDLVVSEMASARLRWEPTLAFAPRWAEGHRSNVLHLSSGRAIAYLPPAHNGNFAYYASAFMKRYGPHGAFWQANPKIPYVPVTTVEVWNEPDNIHDWGTDINLSNYARMYEAVRSVVHHVYPHARVMTGGLAWTESSLPRLLKAFRGKPIDAVAIHPYGATPTQTIKVAGDALADMRRNGRGGTPVSANEYGWTSIRHTWGSTNPRHVKTYAYQALIGLAKLRLFEIVPFLWGDPSWGLNTGSFASALAKITHHH
;
A
#
# COMPACT_ATOMS: atom_id res chain seq x y z
N MET A 1 -24.15 -62.50 -9.21
CA MET A 1 -23.61 -61.22 -9.68
C MET A 1 -23.91 -60.15 -8.62
N LYS A 2 -22.93 -59.84 -7.77
CA LYS A 2 -23.06 -58.81 -6.71
C LYS A 2 -22.44 -57.54 -7.23
N ARG A 3 -23.23 -56.47 -7.36
CA ARG A 3 -22.77 -55.13 -7.77
C ARG A 3 -22.24 -54.41 -6.54
N CYS A 4 -20.93 -54.10 -6.53
CA CYS A 4 -20.32 -53.16 -5.57
C CYS A 4 -20.61 -51.74 -6.01
N LEU A 5 -21.24 -50.94 -5.15
CA LEU A 5 -21.37 -49.49 -5.27
C LEU A 5 -20.09 -48.83 -4.68
N PRO A 6 -19.45 -47.88 -5.36
CA PRO A 6 -18.37 -47.14 -4.74
C PRO A 6 -18.93 -46.07 -3.80
N LEU A 7 -18.43 -46.07 -2.57
CA LEU A 7 -18.67 -45.04 -1.56
C LEU A 7 -17.84 -43.81 -1.93
N LEU A 8 -18.50 -42.73 -2.35
CA LEU A 8 -17.89 -41.43 -2.53
C LEU A 8 -17.68 -40.78 -1.15
N LEU A 9 -16.45 -40.84 -0.64
CA LEU A 9 -16.05 -40.04 0.51
C LEU A 9 -15.91 -38.58 0.06
N SER A 10 -16.88 -37.75 0.45
CA SER A 10 -16.76 -36.28 0.34
C SER A 10 -15.78 -35.80 1.40
N LEU A 11 -14.56 -35.48 1.02
CA LEU A 11 -13.64 -34.71 1.87
C LEU A 11 -14.19 -33.29 2.06
N PHE A 12 -14.85 -33.06 3.19
CA PHE A 12 -15.04 -31.68 3.67
C PHE A 12 -13.68 -31.15 4.12
N ALA A 13 -13.07 -30.32 3.29
CA ALA A 13 -11.95 -29.51 3.71
C ALA A 13 -12.46 -28.52 4.78
N LEU A 14 -12.20 -28.81 6.04
CA LEU A 14 -12.34 -27.86 7.13
C LEU A 14 -11.40 -26.68 6.81
N ALA A 15 -11.99 -25.55 6.45
CA ALA A 15 -11.25 -24.30 6.36
C ALA A 15 -10.68 -24.00 7.76
N VAL A 16 -9.40 -24.24 7.93
CA VAL A 16 -8.66 -23.78 9.11
C VAL A 16 -8.77 -22.24 9.11
N PRO A 17 -9.33 -21.61 10.15
CA PRO A 17 -9.33 -20.16 10.22
C PRO A 17 -7.88 -19.70 10.17
N ALA A 18 -7.58 -18.80 9.24
CA ALA A 18 -6.27 -18.17 9.16
C ALA A 18 -5.98 -17.57 10.55
N THR A 19 -5.02 -18.12 11.25
CA THR A 19 -4.49 -17.52 12.48
C THR A 19 -4.09 -16.10 12.11
N ALA A 20 -4.64 -15.11 12.84
CA ALA A 20 -4.22 -13.72 12.69
C ALA A 20 -2.71 -13.68 12.92
N GLY A 21 -1.94 -13.54 11.84
CA GLY A 21 -0.48 -13.43 11.92
C GLY A 21 -0.11 -12.21 12.77
N ALA A 22 1.12 -12.20 13.29
CA ALA A 22 1.63 -11.03 14.01
C ALA A 22 1.53 -9.78 13.12
N THR A 23 1.21 -8.63 13.73
CA THR A 23 1.18 -7.34 13.03
C THR A 23 2.53 -7.04 12.39
N THR A 24 2.55 -6.73 11.12
CA THR A 24 3.76 -6.24 10.45
C THR A 24 3.89 -4.74 10.69
N PHE A 25 5.09 -4.30 11.02
CA PHE A 25 5.42 -2.90 11.18
C PHE A 25 6.34 -2.43 10.06
N GLY A 26 6.17 -1.19 9.63
CA GLY A 26 7.01 -0.59 8.61
C GLY A 26 6.96 0.92 8.64
N ALA A 27 7.26 1.53 7.51
CA ALA A 27 7.03 2.95 7.28
C ALA A 27 6.86 3.24 5.79
N GLU A 28 6.21 4.36 5.47
CA GLU A 28 6.21 4.93 4.14
C GLU A 28 7.59 5.55 3.88
N VAL A 29 8.22 5.20 2.77
CA VAL A 29 9.64 5.51 2.47
C VAL A 29 9.86 6.18 1.11
N SER A 30 8.81 6.60 0.39
CA SER A 30 8.93 7.22 -0.94
C SER A 30 9.85 8.45 -0.94
N SER A 31 9.89 9.22 0.16
CA SER A 31 10.79 10.37 0.28
C SER A 31 12.27 9.97 0.21
N VAL A 32 12.62 8.78 0.69
CA VAL A 32 14.00 8.26 0.64
C VAL A 32 14.46 8.14 -0.82
N PHE A 33 13.62 7.53 -1.65
CA PHE A 33 13.90 7.31 -3.07
C PHE A 33 13.75 8.58 -3.90
N THR A 34 12.76 9.43 -3.60
CA THR A 34 12.60 10.73 -4.25
C THR A 34 13.85 11.60 -4.05
N ASN A 35 14.40 11.65 -2.84
CA ASN A 35 15.62 12.41 -2.54
C ASN A 35 16.85 11.80 -3.24
N GLN A 36 16.90 10.49 -3.43
CA GLN A 36 17.96 9.82 -4.18
C GLN A 36 17.90 10.18 -5.66
N VAL A 37 16.74 10.06 -6.29
CA VAL A 37 16.55 10.34 -7.72
C VAL A 37 16.84 11.83 -8.03
N ARG A 38 16.54 12.73 -7.09
CA ARG A 38 16.89 14.16 -7.19
C ARG A 38 18.37 14.46 -6.95
N GLY A 39 19.16 13.47 -6.54
CA GLY A 39 20.56 13.65 -6.19
C GLY A 39 20.79 14.34 -4.83
N GLU A 40 19.74 14.51 -4.04
CA GLU A 40 19.81 15.10 -2.70
C GLU A 40 20.39 14.13 -1.66
N TRP A 41 20.21 12.84 -1.87
CA TRP A 41 20.73 11.76 -1.05
C TRP A 41 21.62 10.81 -1.84
N SER A 42 22.79 10.50 -1.27
CA SER A 42 23.66 9.45 -1.79
C SER A 42 23.06 8.07 -1.48
N GLN A 43 23.43 7.07 -2.25
CA GLN A 43 23.06 5.66 -1.98
C GLN A 43 23.42 5.24 -0.55
N THR A 44 24.59 5.66 -0.04
CA THR A 44 24.99 5.38 1.34
C THR A 44 24.00 5.93 2.35
N ARG A 45 23.47 7.13 2.12
CA ARG A 45 22.47 7.75 3.00
C ARG A 45 21.13 7.01 2.92
N VAL A 46 20.69 6.64 1.73
CA VAL A 46 19.50 5.81 1.51
C VAL A 46 19.61 4.51 2.27
N MET A 47 20.69 3.74 2.05
CA MET A 47 20.91 2.47 2.73
C MET A 47 21.02 2.63 4.25
N SER A 48 21.63 3.70 4.76
CA SER A 48 21.65 4.01 6.19
C SER A 48 20.25 4.21 6.75
N SER A 49 19.38 4.93 6.01
CA SER A 49 18.00 5.21 6.38
C SER A 49 17.16 3.92 6.42
N LEU A 50 17.20 3.12 5.35
CA LEU A 50 16.46 1.85 5.27
C LEU A 50 16.93 0.84 6.31
N ASN A 51 18.24 0.70 6.51
CA ASN A 51 18.80 -0.17 7.54
C ASN A 51 18.40 0.28 8.96
N SER A 52 18.23 1.59 9.19
CA SER A 52 17.76 2.09 10.49
C SER A 52 16.31 1.71 10.75
N LEU A 53 15.46 1.71 9.73
CA LEU A 53 14.08 1.21 9.81
C LEU A 53 14.07 -0.29 10.14
N TYR A 54 14.85 -1.09 9.40
CA TYR A 54 14.96 -2.53 9.66
C TYR A 54 15.44 -2.84 11.09
N LYS A 55 16.51 -2.16 11.55
CA LYS A 55 17.05 -2.32 12.90
C LYS A 55 16.05 -1.92 13.99
N ALA A 56 15.16 -0.99 13.72
CA ALA A 56 14.06 -0.62 14.60
C ALA A 56 12.91 -1.65 14.63
N GLY A 57 13.01 -2.74 13.86
CA GLY A 57 11.98 -3.77 13.79
C GLY A 57 10.98 -3.59 12.65
N GLY A 58 11.23 -2.65 11.72
CA GLY A 58 10.44 -2.54 10.50
C GLY A 58 10.69 -3.73 9.58
N GLY A 59 9.63 -4.34 9.07
CA GLY A 59 9.68 -5.45 8.13
C GLY A 59 9.23 -5.07 6.72
N VAL A 60 8.62 -3.87 6.56
CA VAL A 60 8.08 -3.40 5.28
C VAL A 60 8.41 -1.92 5.06
N GLY A 61 8.68 -1.58 3.81
CA GLY A 61 8.70 -0.22 3.31
C GLY A 61 7.60 -0.03 2.26
N ARG A 62 6.66 0.88 2.50
CA ARG A 62 5.67 1.28 1.51
C ARG A 62 6.29 2.37 0.63
N ALA A 63 6.21 2.20 -0.68
CA ALA A 63 6.62 3.21 -1.66
C ALA A 63 5.89 2.99 -2.97
N ASP A 64 5.62 4.08 -3.69
CA ASP A 64 4.86 4.04 -4.92
C ASP A 64 5.64 3.36 -6.06
N SER A 65 4.91 2.64 -6.91
CA SER A 65 5.31 2.25 -8.24
C SER A 65 4.40 2.96 -9.22
N ASP A 66 4.89 4.09 -9.73
CA ASP A 66 4.12 5.00 -10.56
C ASP A 66 4.06 4.53 -12.02
N TRP A 67 2.89 4.08 -12.46
CA TRP A 67 2.71 3.65 -13.84
C TRP A 67 3.05 4.76 -14.85
N VAL A 68 2.79 6.03 -14.50
CA VAL A 68 3.16 7.18 -15.35
C VAL A 68 4.67 7.29 -15.57
N ILE A 69 5.48 6.86 -14.61
CA ILE A 69 6.96 6.84 -14.74
C ILE A 69 7.39 5.60 -15.52
N THR A 70 6.80 4.46 -15.20
CA THR A 70 7.18 3.16 -15.76
C THR A 70 6.73 3.00 -17.21
N GLU A 71 5.58 3.56 -17.62
CA GLU A 71 5.09 3.50 -19.00
C GLU A 71 4.54 4.87 -19.47
N PRO A 72 5.40 5.88 -19.65
CA PRO A 72 4.97 7.24 -20.00
C PRO A 72 4.37 7.34 -21.41
N LYS A 73 4.58 6.36 -22.29
CA LYS A 73 4.14 6.35 -23.69
C LYS A 73 3.14 5.22 -23.92
N ALA A 74 2.10 5.52 -24.71
CA ALA A 74 1.11 4.54 -25.10
C ALA A 74 1.73 3.33 -25.82
N PRO A 75 1.15 2.13 -25.66
CA PRO A 75 1.59 0.94 -26.36
C PRO A 75 1.44 1.11 -27.88
N VAL A 76 2.43 0.65 -28.64
CA VAL A 76 2.41 0.71 -30.09
C VAL A 76 1.98 -0.65 -30.65
N ARG A 77 0.88 -0.69 -31.37
CA ARG A 77 0.28 -1.94 -31.90
C ARG A 77 0.09 -2.99 -30.81
N GLY A 78 -0.39 -2.57 -29.65
CA GLY A 78 -0.62 -3.43 -28.48
C GLY A 78 0.65 -3.89 -27.74
N ARG A 79 1.82 -3.39 -28.11
CA ARG A 79 3.08 -3.71 -27.44
C ARG A 79 3.38 -2.65 -26.40
N HIS A 80 3.28 -3.02 -25.14
CA HIS A 80 3.67 -2.23 -24.00
C HIS A 80 5.21 -2.18 -23.87
N ARG A 81 5.72 -1.06 -23.38
CA ARG A 81 7.16 -0.85 -23.12
C ARG A 81 7.31 -0.18 -21.77
N PHE A 82 7.87 -0.93 -20.83
CA PHE A 82 8.10 -0.47 -19.47
C PHE A 82 9.55 -0.09 -19.25
N ASP A 83 9.76 1.06 -18.64
CA ASP A 83 11.04 1.46 -18.06
C ASP A 83 11.00 1.17 -16.56
N TRP A 84 11.67 0.13 -16.15
CA TRP A 84 11.70 -0.34 -14.77
C TRP A 84 12.84 0.26 -13.93
N ALA A 85 13.58 1.25 -14.45
CA ALA A 85 14.79 1.75 -13.77
C ALA A 85 14.53 2.22 -12.34
N TYR A 86 13.41 2.94 -12.10
CA TYR A 86 13.03 3.39 -10.77
C TYR A 86 12.60 2.23 -9.87
N ASP A 87 11.74 1.36 -10.37
CA ASP A 87 11.25 0.20 -9.59
C ASP A 87 12.38 -0.78 -9.27
N ASP A 88 13.33 -1.00 -10.21
CA ASP A 88 14.54 -1.80 -10.01
C ASP A 88 15.43 -1.21 -8.90
N LEU A 89 15.56 0.11 -8.85
CA LEU A 89 16.28 0.81 -7.78
C LEU A 89 15.60 0.56 -6.43
N VAL A 90 14.29 0.81 -6.33
CA VAL A 90 13.51 0.67 -5.09
C VAL A 90 13.61 -0.76 -4.55
N VAL A 91 13.32 -1.77 -5.39
CA VAL A 91 13.34 -3.17 -4.95
C VAL A 91 14.76 -3.63 -4.56
N SER A 92 15.79 -3.17 -5.27
CA SER A 92 17.18 -3.51 -4.96
C SER A 92 17.60 -3.03 -3.57
N GLU A 93 17.31 -1.78 -3.26
CA GLU A 93 17.72 -1.15 -2.01
C GLU A 93 16.87 -1.63 -0.84
N MET A 94 15.56 -1.80 -1.02
CA MET A 94 14.68 -2.44 -0.04
C MET A 94 15.17 -3.84 0.32
N ALA A 95 15.40 -4.69 -0.69
CA ALA A 95 15.87 -6.06 -0.49
C ALA A 95 17.24 -6.10 0.20
N SER A 96 18.15 -5.20 -0.19
CA SER A 96 19.48 -5.07 0.44
C SER A 96 19.38 -4.67 1.91
N ALA A 97 18.38 -3.89 2.27
CA ALA A 97 18.06 -3.54 3.66
C ALA A 97 17.18 -4.60 4.38
N ARG A 98 16.83 -5.72 3.72
CA ARG A 98 15.93 -6.78 4.22
C ARG A 98 14.51 -6.31 4.51
N LEU A 99 14.08 -5.22 3.90
CA LEU A 99 12.71 -4.73 3.94
C LEU A 99 11.94 -5.34 2.77
N ARG A 100 10.71 -5.78 3.02
CA ARG A 100 9.78 -6.08 1.93
C ARG A 100 9.29 -4.77 1.33
N TRP A 101 9.29 -4.67 0.02
CA TRP A 101 8.60 -3.59 -0.64
C TRP A 101 7.10 -3.87 -0.68
N GLU A 102 6.29 -2.94 -0.18
CA GLU A 102 4.87 -2.87 -0.41
C GLU A 102 4.62 -1.75 -1.42
N PRO A 103 4.50 -2.09 -2.70
CA PRO A 103 4.26 -1.11 -3.74
C PRO A 103 2.80 -0.65 -3.75
N THR A 104 2.59 0.66 -3.77
CA THR A 104 1.34 1.25 -4.22
C THR A 104 1.39 1.33 -5.74
N LEU A 105 0.70 0.43 -6.43
CA LEU A 105 0.58 0.50 -7.89
C LEU A 105 -0.42 1.62 -8.22
N ALA A 106 0.08 2.73 -8.77
CA ALA A 106 -0.76 3.92 -8.92
C ALA A 106 -0.38 4.77 -10.14
N PHE A 107 -1.15 5.79 -10.30
CA PHE A 107 -1.02 6.96 -11.14
C PHE A 107 -0.84 6.67 -12.63
N ALA A 108 -1.99 6.67 -13.31
CA ALA A 108 -2.05 6.39 -14.73
C ALA A 108 -1.26 7.43 -15.56
N PRO A 109 -0.54 6.99 -16.60
CA PRO A 109 0.03 7.90 -17.57
C PRO A 109 -1.07 8.59 -18.39
N ARG A 110 -0.76 9.79 -18.86
CA ARG A 110 -1.73 10.65 -19.58
C ARG A 110 -2.47 9.96 -20.72
N TRP A 111 -1.85 9.02 -21.39
CA TRP A 111 -2.46 8.29 -22.49
C TRP A 111 -3.53 7.28 -22.03
N ALA A 112 -3.45 6.85 -20.77
CA ALA A 112 -4.36 5.87 -20.16
C ALA A 112 -5.42 6.50 -19.26
N GLU A 113 -5.27 7.78 -18.88
CA GLU A 113 -6.19 8.51 -18.01
C GLU A 113 -7.63 8.51 -18.53
N GLY A 114 -8.59 8.60 -17.62
CA GLY A 114 -10.00 8.83 -17.88
C GLY A 114 -10.29 10.24 -18.39
N HIS A 115 -11.55 10.67 -18.27
CA HIS A 115 -11.97 11.97 -18.78
C HIS A 115 -11.27 13.13 -18.07
N ARG A 116 -10.57 13.96 -18.84
CA ARG A 116 -9.82 15.13 -18.32
C ARG A 116 -10.71 16.25 -17.76
N SER A 117 -12.01 16.24 -18.00
CA SER A 117 -12.97 17.12 -17.32
C SER A 117 -12.98 16.91 -15.80
N ASN A 118 -12.49 15.76 -15.31
CA ASN A 118 -12.42 15.42 -13.90
C ASN A 118 -11.11 15.90 -13.22
N VAL A 119 -10.27 16.63 -13.96
CA VAL A 119 -9.04 17.23 -13.40
C VAL A 119 -9.38 18.33 -12.40
N LEU A 120 -8.79 18.26 -11.22
CA LEU A 120 -8.90 19.32 -10.23
C LEU A 120 -7.99 20.51 -10.62
N HIS A 121 -8.59 21.66 -10.84
CA HIS A 121 -7.87 22.91 -11.06
C HIS A 121 -7.79 23.68 -9.74
N LEU A 122 -6.58 23.93 -9.26
CA LEU A 122 -6.35 24.80 -8.11
C LEU A 122 -6.56 26.27 -8.51
N SER A 123 -6.86 27.12 -7.54
CA SER A 123 -6.95 28.58 -7.73
C SER A 123 -5.67 29.21 -8.30
N SER A 124 -4.52 28.54 -8.14
CA SER A 124 -3.25 28.91 -8.77
C SER A 124 -3.16 28.59 -10.27
N GLY A 125 -4.19 28.02 -10.87
CA GLY A 125 -4.20 27.52 -12.27
C GLY A 125 -3.46 26.18 -12.47
N ARG A 126 -2.81 25.64 -11.43
CA ARG A 126 -2.16 24.34 -11.49
C ARG A 126 -3.22 23.23 -11.48
N ALA A 127 -3.19 22.38 -12.49
CA ALA A 127 -3.98 21.15 -12.48
C ALA A 127 -3.28 20.14 -11.58
N ILE A 128 -4.00 19.63 -10.58
CA ILE A 128 -3.60 18.43 -9.85
C ILE A 128 -4.63 17.38 -10.22
N ALA A 129 -4.18 16.31 -10.86
CA ALA A 129 -4.97 15.13 -10.90
C ALA A 129 -4.12 13.94 -11.33
N TYR A 130 -4.14 12.98 -10.50
CA TYR A 130 -3.93 11.61 -10.91
C TYR A 130 -5.30 11.04 -11.23
N LEU A 131 -5.65 11.01 -12.51
CA LEU A 131 -6.93 10.44 -12.93
C LEU A 131 -6.82 8.92 -12.99
N PRO A 132 -7.88 8.18 -12.60
CA PRO A 132 -7.91 6.75 -12.80
C PRO A 132 -7.87 6.41 -14.29
N PRO A 133 -7.48 5.18 -14.66
CA PRO A 133 -7.44 4.76 -16.05
C PRO A 133 -8.83 4.72 -16.65
N ALA A 134 -8.96 5.14 -17.93
CA ALA A 134 -10.18 5.00 -18.70
C ALA A 134 -10.58 3.53 -18.87
N HIS A 135 -9.59 2.65 -18.98
CA HIS A 135 -9.76 1.21 -19.15
C HIS A 135 -8.97 0.43 -18.11
N ASN A 136 -9.66 -0.23 -17.20
CA ASN A 136 -9.06 -1.02 -16.11
C ASN A 136 -8.13 -2.13 -16.63
N GLY A 137 -8.35 -2.64 -17.86
CA GLY A 137 -7.50 -3.65 -18.49
C GLY A 137 -6.06 -3.19 -18.71
N ASN A 138 -5.84 -1.92 -19.02
CA ASN A 138 -4.49 -1.37 -19.19
C ASN A 138 -3.73 -1.33 -17.84
N PHE A 139 -4.40 -0.92 -16.79
CA PHE A 139 -3.81 -0.92 -15.44
C PHE A 139 -3.57 -2.33 -14.92
N ALA A 140 -4.50 -3.25 -15.17
CA ALA A 140 -4.31 -4.66 -14.85
C ALA A 140 -3.12 -5.27 -15.62
N TYR A 141 -2.93 -4.87 -16.88
CA TYR A 141 -1.76 -5.32 -17.66
C TYR A 141 -0.45 -4.84 -17.02
N TYR A 142 -0.37 -3.56 -16.62
CA TYR A 142 0.78 -3.03 -15.86
C TYR A 142 1.02 -3.82 -14.56
N ALA A 143 -0.02 -4.03 -13.75
CA ALA A 143 0.08 -4.80 -12.52
C ALA A 143 0.57 -6.24 -12.75
N SER A 144 0.10 -6.89 -13.83
CA SER A 144 0.59 -8.21 -14.23
C SER A 144 2.06 -8.20 -14.61
N ALA A 145 2.50 -7.19 -15.39
CA ALA A 145 3.90 -7.03 -15.78
C ALA A 145 4.79 -6.76 -14.56
N PHE A 146 4.34 -5.91 -13.63
CA PHE A 146 5.00 -5.65 -12.36
C PHE A 146 5.21 -6.95 -11.55
N MET A 147 4.16 -7.73 -11.35
CA MET A 147 4.24 -8.98 -10.59
C MET A 147 5.12 -10.04 -11.28
N LYS A 148 5.11 -10.13 -12.61
CA LYS A 148 6.03 -11.00 -13.36
C LYS A 148 7.50 -10.62 -13.20
N ARG A 149 7.77 -9.35 -12.90
CA ARG A 149 9.13 -8.85 -12.68
C ARG A 149 9.57 -8.99 -11.23
N TYR A 150 8.77 -8.55 -10.26
CA TYR A 150 9.16 -8.41 -8.85
C TYR A 150 8.54 -9.43 -7.90
N GLY A 151 7.52 -10.13 -8.34
CA GLY A 151 6.92 -11.22 -7.56
C GLY A 151 7.85 -12.42 -7.39
N PRO A 152 7.39 -13.46 -6.68
CA PRO A 152 8.15 -14.70 -6.54
C PRO A 152 8.56 -15.29 -7.90
N HIS A 153 9.84 -15.65 -8.01
CA HIS A 153 10.48 -16.14 -9.23
C HIS A 153 10.44 -15.16 -10.42
N GLY A 154 10.19 -13.88 -10.16
CA GLY A 154 10.13 -12.84 -11.19
C GLY A 154 11.46 -12.57 -11.89
N ALA A 155 11.36 -11.95 -13.07
CA ALA A 155 12.52 -11.72 -13.96
C ALA A 155 13.63 -10.88 -13.30
N PHE A 156 13.29 -9.94 -12.42
CA PHE A 156 14.26 -9.14 -11.68
C PHE A 156 15.21 -10.02 -10.85
N TRP A 157 14.66 -10.95 -10.09
CA TRP A 157 15.43 -11.83 -9.20
C TRP A 157 16.34 -12.77 -9.97
N GLN A 158 15.87 -13.28 -11.12
CA GLN A 158 16.68 -14.12 -12.01
C GLN A 158 17.88 -13.36 -12.60
N ALA A 159 17.66 -12.09 -12.96
CA ALA A 159 18.71 -11.23 -13.50
C ALA A 159 19.69 -10.70 -12.43
N ASN A 160 19.30 -10.69 -11.16
CA ASN A 160 20.06 -10.08 -10.05
C ASN A 160 20.31 -11.06 -8.89
N PRO A 161 20.97 -12.21 -9.11
CA PRO A 161 21.11 -13.26 -8.08
C PRO A 161 21.97 -12.87 -6.87
N LYS A 162 22.67 -11.73 -6.93
CA LYS A 162 23.47 -11.20 -5.82
C LYS A 162 22.64 -10.33 -4.85
N ILE A 163 21.46 -9.88 -5.26
CA ILE A 163 20.56 -9.12 -4.40
C ILE A 163 19.82 -10.13 -3.50
N PRO A 164 19.65 -9.84 -2.18
CA PRO A 164 18.86 -10.71 -1.31
C PRO A 164 17.48 -10.96 -1.89
N TYR A 165 17.02 -12.20 -1.88
CA TYR A 165 15.72 -12.58 -2.44
C TYR A 165 14.58 -12.16 -1.48
N VAL A 166 13.96 -11.04 -1.74
CA VAL A 166 12.82 -10.48 -0.97
C VAL A 166 11.70 -10.10 -1.95
N PRO A 167 11.01 -11.07 -2.56
CA PRO A 167 10.03 -10.81 -3.60
C PRO A 167 8.79 -10.06 -3.07
N VAL A 168 8.17 -9.29 -3.96
CA VAL A 168 6.90 -8.62 -3.68
C VAL A 168 5.79 -9.66 -3.60
N THR A 169 5.11 -9.71 -2.46
CA THR A 169 4.00 -10.64 -2.20
C THR A 169 2.70 -9.94 -1.82
N THR A 170 2.76 -8.64 -1.57
CA THR A 170 1.61 -7.76 -1.32
C THR A 170 1.71 -6.58 -2.26
N VAL A 171 0.60 -6.18 -2.86
CA VAL A 171 0.49 -4.97 -3.68
C VAL A 171 -0.74 -4.19 -3.26
N GLU A 172 -0.61 -2.88 -3.19
CA GLU A 172 -1.70 -1.95 -2.98
C GLU A 172 -2.20 -1.44 -4.33
N VAL A 173 -3.52 -1.38 -4.52
CA VAL A 173 -4.15 -0.98 -5.77
C VAL A 173 -4.61 0.47 -5.66
N TRP A 174 -3.85 1.38 -6.25
CA TRP A 174 -4.08 2.81 -6.19
C TRP A 174 -3.84 3.42 -4.81
N ASN A 175 -3.76 4.76 -4.75
CA ASN A 175 -3.72 5.56 -3.53
C ASN A 175 -5.02 6.37 -3.43
N GLU A 176 -5.61 6.44 -2.27
CA GLU A 176 -6.72 7.31 -1.91
C GLU A 176 -7.83 7.44 -2.99
N PRO A 177 -8.49 6.34 -3.40
CA PRO A 177 -9.49 6.37 -4.47
C PRO A 177 -10.75 7.15 -4.09
N ASP A 178 -10.82 7.66 -2.88
CA ASP A 178 -11.86 8.50 -2.32
C ASP A 178 -11.43 9.98 -2.17
N ASN A 179 -10.24 10.33 -2.65
CA ASN A 179 -9.69 11.67 -2.61
C ASN A 179 -9.65 12.30 -4.01
N ILE A 180 -10.14 13.53 -4.13
CA ILE A 180 -10.17 14.26 -5.39
C ILE A 180 -8.76 14.56 -5.95
N HIS A 181 -7.73 14.54 -5.12
CA HIS A 181 -6.34 14.73 -5.54
C HIS A 181 -5.78 13.52 -6.27
N ASP A 182 -6.23 12.31 -5.88
CA ASP A 182 -5.68 11.05 -6.39
C ASP A 182 -6.66 10.30 -7.31
N TRP A 183 -7.92 10.76 -7.40
CA TRP A 183 -8.93 10.15 -8.27
C TRP A 183 -9.57 11.14 -9.26
N GLY A 184 -9.42 12.44 -9.04
CA GLY A 184 -10.16 13.46 -9.75
C GLY A 184 -11.54 13.74 -9.12
N THR A 185 -12.29 14.64 -9.75
CA THR A 185 -13.54 15.19 -9.16
C THR A 185 -14.72 14.24 -9.18
N ASP A 186 -14.68 13.17 -9.99
CA ASP A 186 -15.74 12.15 -10.07
C ASP A 186 -15.37 10.90 -9.27
N ILE A 187 -15.45 11.02 -7.94
CA ILE A 187 -15.17 9.90 -7.03
C ILE A 187 -16.23 8.83 -7.15
N ASN A 188 -15.84 7.65 -7.69
CA ASN A 188 -16.73 6.53 -7.89
C ASN A 188 -16.13 5.22 -7.38
N LEU A 189 -16.43 4.85 -6.14
CA LEU A 189 -15.91 3.64 -5.51
C LEU A 189 -16.37 2.34 -6.19
N SER A 190 -17.46 2.37 -6.97
CA SER A 190 -17.86 1.22 -7.78
C SER A 190 -16.96 1.04 -9.01
N ASN A 191 -16.48 2.14 -9.61
CA ASN A 191 -15.45 2.07 -10.66
C ASN A 191 -14.13 1.58 -10.09
N TYR A 192 -13.75 2.10 -8.91
CA TYR A 192 -12.57 1.63 -8.19
C TYR A 192 -12.63 0.12 -7.88
N ALA A 193 -13.78 -0.38 -7.39
CA ALA A 193 -13.96 -1.80 -7.11
C ALA A 193 -13.76 -2.67 -8.38
N ARG A 194 -14.23 -2.22 -9.54
CA ARG A 194 -13.98 -2.93 -10.83
C ARG A 194 -12.50 -2.91 -11.22
N MET A 195 -11.80 -1.80 -10.98
CA MET A 195 -10.36 -1.71 -11.22
C MET A 195 -9.59 -2.67 -10.32
N TYR A 196 -9.89 -2.67 -9.02
CA TYR A 196 -9.31 -3.59 -8.05
C TYR A 196 -9.52 -5.06 -8.47
N GLU A 197 -10.73 -5.44 -8.88
CA GLU A 197 -11.02 -6.80 -9.32
C GLU A 197 -10.20 -7.22 -10.54
N ALA A 198 -10.05 -6.31 -11.51
CA ALA A 198 -9.23 -6.56 -12.69
C ALA A 198 -7.76 -6.78 -12.30
N VAL A 199 -7.22 -5.94 -11.43
CA VAL A 199 -5.84 -6.09 -10.90
C VAL A 199 -5.70 -7.37 -10.10
N ARG A 200 -6.63 -7.62 -9.15
CA ARG A 200 -6.61 -8.84 -8.34
C ARG A 200 -6.59 -10.11 -9.18
N SER A 201 -7.42 -10.16 -10.19
CA SER A 201 -7.49 -11.31 -11.10
C SER A 201 -6.16 -11.62 -11.77
N VAL A 202 -5.48 -10.62 -12.33
CA VAL A 202 -4.20 -10.83 -13.02
C VAL A 202 -3.03 -11.06 -12.06
N VAL A 203 -3.03 -10.43 -10.90
CA VAL A 203 -2.01 -10.64 -9.86
C VAL A 203 -2.08 -12.07 -9.34
N HIS A 204 -3.27 -12.59 -9.02
CA HIS A 204 -3.46 -13.98 -8.60
C HIS A 204 -3.18 -14.99 -9.71
N HIS A 205 -3.36 -14.61 -10.99
CA HIS A 205 -2.93 -15.46 -12.11
C HIS A 205 -1.42 -15.63 -12.15
N VAL A 206 -0.66 -14.57 -11.86
CA VAL A 206 0.82 -14.61 -11.80
C VAL A 206 1.32 -15.28 -10.53
N TYR A 207 0.74 -14.94 -9.38
CA TYR A 207 1.09 -15.50 -8.08
C TYR A 207 -0.17 -15.67 -7.23
N PRO A 208 -0.72 -16.89 -7.15
CA PRO A 208 -2.00 -17.17 -6.46
C PRO A 208 -2.02 -16.81 -4.97
N HIS A 209 -0.87 -16.78 -4.32
CA HIS A 209 -0.71 -16.45 -2.90
C HIS A 209 -0.40 -14.98 -2.64
N ALA A 210 -0.40 -14.13 -3.68
CA ALA A 210 -0.26 -12.68 -3.50
C ALA A 210 -1.42 -12.13 -2.66
N ARG A 211 -1.13 -11.09 -1.87
CA ARG A 211 -2.16 -10.29 -1.24
C ARG A 211 -2.35 -9.02 -2.04
N VAL A 212 -3.56 -8.83 -2.54
CA VAL A 212 -3.95 -7.61 -3.22
C VAL A 212 -4.74 -6.75 -2.24
N MET A 213 -4.19 -5.60 -1.87
CA MET A 213 -4.78 -4.68 -0.91
C MET A 213 -5.50 -3.56 -1.63
N THR A 214 -6.60 -3.07 -1.08
CA THR A 214 -7.23 -1.85 -1.60
C THR A 214 -6.30 -0.66 -1.39
N GLY A 215 -6.46 0.40 -2.18
CA GLY A 215 -5.83 1.68 -1.91
C GLY A 215 -6.30 2.24 -0.57
N GLY A 216 -5.39 2.78 0.21
CA GLY A 216 -5.69 3.39 1.50
C GLY A 216 -6.72 4.50 1.35
N LEU A 217 -7.71 4.52 2.23
CA LEU A 217 -8.80 5.50 2.16
C LEU A 217 -8.43 6.76 2.93
N ALA A 218 -8.41 7.92 2.25
CA ALA A 218 -8.18 9.22 2.87
C ALA A 218 -9.25 9.58 3.90
N TRP A 219 -10.51 9.30 3.57
CA TRP A 219 -11.69 9.58 4.39
C TRP A 219 -12.27 8.29 4.95
N THR A 220 -11.46 7.54 5.70
CA THR A 220 -11.76 6.17 6.17
C THR A 220 -13.19 6.04 6.74
N GLU A 221 -13.61 6.92 7.64
CA GLU A 221 -14.89 6.82 8.35
C GLU A 221 -16.10 6.91 7.39
N SER A 222 -16.05 7.79 6.40
CA SER A 222 -17.15 7.99 5.45
C SER A 222 -17.06 7.09 4.22
N SER A 223 -15.85 6.71 3.80
CA SER A 223 -15.61 5.99 2.56
C SER A 223 -15.60 4.47 2.73
N LEU A 224 -15.15 3.94 3.86
CA LEU A 224 -15.09 2.49 4.06
C LEU A 224 -16.46 1.81 3.93
N PRO A 225 -17.55 2.29 4.54
CA PRO A 225 -18.87 1.69 4.34
C PRO A 225 -19.32 1.70 2.87
N ARG A 226 -18.99 2.76 2.14
CA ARG A 226 -19.32 2.90 0.70
C ARG A 226 -18.47 1.93 -0.14
N LEU A 227 -17.19 1.77 0.19
CA LEU A 227 -16.30 0.81 -0.45
C LEU A 227 -16.79 -0.62 -0.23
N LEU A 228 -17.12 -1.00 1.00
CA LEU A 228 -17.64 -2.32 1.32
C LEU A 228 -18.96 -2.63 0.60
N LYS A 229 -19.82 -1.62 0.44
CA LYS A 229 -21.04 -1.72 -0.39
C LYS A 229 -20.70 -1.97 -1.88
N ALA A 230 -19.70 -1.28 -2.42
CA ALA A 230 -19.25 -1.48 -3.80
C ALA A 230 -18.68 -2.88 -4.05
N PHE A 231 -18.08 -3.48 -3.03
CA PHE A 231 -17.54 -4.85 -3.04
C PHE A 231 -18.53 -5.93 -2.56
N ARG A 232 -19.83 -5.63 -2.46
CA ARG A 232 -20.80 -6.64 -2.00
C ARG A 232 -20.72 -7.91 -2.84
N GLY A 233 -20.50 -9.06 -2.20
CA GLY A 233 -20.37 -10.36 -2.85
C GLY A 233 -19.05 -10.62 -3.59
N LYS A 234 -18.11 -9.67 -3.57
CA LYS A 234 -16.83 -9.77 -4.26
C LYS A 234 -15.67 -9.97 -3.28
N PRO A 235 -14.62 -10.70 -3.64
CA PRO A 235 -13.48 -10.93 -2.75
C PRO A 235 -12.64 -9.68 -2.57
N ILE A 236 -12.14 -9.47 -1.35
CA ILE A 236 -11.12 -8.49 -0.99
C ILE A 236 -10.06 -9.24 -0.18
N ASP A 237 -8.78 -9.15 -0.56
CA ASP A 237 -7.72 -9.85 0.16
C ASP A 237 -7.27 -9.09 1.40
N ALA A 238 -7.18 -7.75 1.32
CA ALA A 238 -6.95 -6.87 2.44
C ALA A 238 -7.50 -5.45 2.15
N VAL A 239 -7.79 -4.71 3.21
CA VAL A 239 -8.24 -3.31 3.12
C VAL A 239 -7.19 -2.41 3.74
N ALA A 240 -6.79 -1.37 3.00
CA ALA A 240 -5.94 -0.30 3.51
C ALA A 240 -6.79 0.90 3.94
N ILE A 241 -6.34 1.57 4.99
CA ILE A 241 -6.93 2.80 5.52
C ILE A 241 -5.84 3.79 5.88
N HIS A 242 -6.15 5.07 5.70
CA HIS A 242 -5.33 6.19 6.17
C HIS A 242 -6.03 6.84 7.37
N PRO A 243 -5.85 6.31 8.59
CA PRO A 243 -6.59 6.78 9.76
C PRO A 243 -5.99 8.08 10.33
N TYR A 244 -5.84 9.11 9.50
CA TYR A 244 -5.37 10.40 9.97
C TYR A 244 -6.34 11.02 10.95
N GLY A 245 -5.81 11.65 11.99
CA GLY A 245 -6.57 12.36 13.01
C GLY A 245 -5.74 13.50 13.59
N ALA A 246 -6.37 14.53 14.15
CA ALA A 246 -5.67 15.64 14.76
C ALA A 246 -4.87 15.22 16.02
N THR A 247 -5.23 14.08 16.62
CA THR A 247 -4.54 13.50 17.78
C THR A 247 -4.38 11.98 17.65
N PRO A 248 -3.43 11.36 18.37
CA PRO A 248 -3.30 9.91 18.41
C PRO A 248 -4.58 9.17 18.77
N THR A 249 -5.33 9.70 19.73
CA THR A 249 -6.63 9.13 20.15
C THR A 249 -7.62 9.07 18.99
N GLN A 250 -7.70 10.13 18.17
CA GLN A 250 -8.55 10.12 16.98
C GLN A 250 -8.08 9.11 15.94
N THR A 251 -6.77 9.05 15.65
CA THR A 251 -6.20 8.05 14.74
C THR A 251 -6.55 6.63 15.17
N ILE A 252 -6.35 6.31 16.47
CA ILE A 252 -6.66 5.00 17.02
C ILE A 252 -8.18 4.72 16.93
N LYS A 253 -9.01 5.74 17.18
CA LYS A 253 -10.46 5.63 17.08
C LYS A 253 -10.88 5.31 15.63
N VAL A 254 -10.39 6.05 14.64
CA VAL A 254 -10.70 5.82 13.22
C VAL A 254 -10.35 4.39 12.81
N ALA A 255 -9.17 3.89 13.19
CA ALA A 255 -8.77 2.52 12.90
C ALA A 255 -9.66 1.49 13.63
N GLY A 256 -10.04 1.75 14.88
CA GLY A 256 -10.95 0.89 15.64
C GLY A 256 -12.34 0.82 15.04
N ASP A 257 -12.87 1.97 14.60
CA ASP A 257 -14.17 2.08 13.93
C ASP A 257 -14.14 1.34 12.57
N ALA A 258 -13.06 1.45 11.82
CA ALA A 258 -12.89 0.70 10.58
C ALA A 258 -12.95 -0.81 10.81
N LEU A 259 -12.28 -1.33 11.84
CA LEU A 259 -12.37 -2.75 12.21
C LEU A 259 -13.79 -3.15 12.62
N ALA A 260 -14.54 -2.26 13.28
CA ALA A 260 -15.94 -2.48 13.61
C ALA A 260 -16.82 -2.51 12.36
N ASP A 261 -16.58 -1.61 11.40
CA ASP A 261 -17.27 -1.58 10.10
C ASP A 261 -17.03 -2.88 9.31
N MET A 262 -15.78 -3.35 9.26
CA MET A 262 -15.44 -4.62 8.64
C MET A 262 -16.26 -5.77 9.25
N ARG A 263 -16.35 -5.84 10.58
CA ARG A 263 -17.16 -6.87 11.27
C ARG A 263 -18.66 -6.74 10.96
N ARG A 264 -19.22 -5.52 11.03
CA ARG A 264 -20.64 -5.26 10.72
C ARG A 264 -21.03 -5.65 9.29
N ASN A 265 -20.08 -5.58 8.36
CA ASN A 265 -20.29 -5.96 6.95
C ASN A 265 -19.90 -7.42 6.64
N GLY A 266 -19.71 -8.28 7.66
CA GLY A 266 -19.39 -9.69 7.48
C GLY A 266 -17.96 -9.95 6.98
N ARG A 267 -17.05 -8.98 7.12
CA ARG A 267 -15.66 -9.05 6.67
C ARG A 267 -14.65 -8.99 7.81
N GLY A 268 -15.05 -9.39 9.01
CA GLY A 268 -14.17 -9.37 10.19
C GLY A 268 -12.91 -10.23 10.07
N GLY A 269 -12.88 -11.17 9.13
CA GLY A 269 -11.69 -11.98 8.81
C GLY A 269 -10.79 -11.39 7.72
N THR A 270 -11.21 -10.29 7.05
CA THR A 270 -10.37 -9.63 6.05
C THR A 270 -9.34 -8.76 6.76
N PRO A 271 -8.02 -8.92 6.45
CA PRO A 271 -6.96 -8.11 7.03
C PRO A 271 -7.16 -6.61 6.76
N VAL A 272 -6.84 -5.78 7.75
CA VAL A 272 -6.86 -4.31 7.63
C VAL A 272 -5.45 -3.77 7.91
N SER A 273 -4.94 -2.93 7.00
CA SER A 273 -3.69 -2.21 7.14
C SER A 273 -3.97 -0.72 7.42
N ALA A 274 -3.33 -0.16 8.43
CA ALA A 274 -3.19 1.28 8.60
C ALA A 274 -1.87 1.68 7.93
N ASN A 275 -1.90 1.83 6.60
CA ASN A 275 -0.68 1.96 5.81
C ASN A 275 -0.27 3.40 5.52
N GLU A 276 -0.98 4.36 6.13
CA GLU A 276 -0.55 5.75 6.17
C GLU A 276 -1.24 6.49 7.34
N TYR A 277 -0.45 7.09 8.20
CA TYR A 277 -0.89 8.05 9.24
C TYR A 277 0.32 8.81 9.74
N GLY A 278 0.12 10.03 10.25
CA GLY A 278 1.25 10.78 10.80
C GLY A 278 0.91 12.23 11.11
N TRP A 279 1.91 12.93 11.62
CA TRP A 279 1.86 14.37 11.92
C TRP A 279 3.14 15.04 11.46
N THR A 280 2.99 16.26 10.96
CA THR A 280 4.13 17.06 10.50
C THR A 280 4.19 18.42 11.19
N SER A 281 5.41 18.95 11.30
CA SER A 281 5.64 20.31 11.74
C SER A 281 5.46 21.37 10.64
N ILE A 282 5.27 20.94 9.39
CA ILE A 282 5.04 21.82 8.26
C ILE A 282 3.65 22.42 8.37
N ARG A 283 3.56 23.76 8.45
CA ARG A 283 2.28 24.46 8.56
C ARG A 283 1.48 24.36 7.26
N HIS A 284 0.14 24.41 7.39
CA HIS A 284 -0.80 24.39 6.25
C HIS A 284 -0.67 23.14 5.35
N THR A 285 -0.18 22.05 5.91
CA THR A 285 -0.06 20.74 5.26
C THR A 285 -0.98 19.74 5.96
N TRP A 286 -1.38 18.70 5.26
CA TRP A 286 -2.10 17.56 5.83
C TRP A 286 -1.29 16.98 7.01
N GLY A 287 -1.95 16.67 8.12
CA GLY A 287 -1.27 16.20 9.33
C GLY A 287 -0.53 17.29 10.11
N SER A 288 -0.68 18.58 9.75
CA SER A 288 0.00 19.69 10.44
C SER A 288 -0.36 19.75 11.92
N THR A 289 0.67 19.81 12.78
CA THR A 289 0.50 19.94 14.24
C THR A 289 1.62 20.80 14.84
N ASN A 290 1.51 21.09 16.14
CA ASN A 290 2.59 21.76 16.85
C ASN A 290 3.88 20.90 16.80
N PRO A 291 5.03 21.47 16.42
CA PRO A 291 6.30 20.72 16.34
C PRO A 291 6.66 19.93 17.61
N ARG A 292 6.21 20.40 18.78
CA ARG A 292 6.44 19.70 20.05
C ARG A 292 5.68 18.37 20.17
N HIS A 293 4.59 18.22 19.40
CA HIS A 293 3.73 17.05 19.46
C HIS A 293 4.12 15.98 18.43
N VAL A 294 4.80 16.34 17.33
CA VAL A 294 5.03 15.43 16.21
C VAL A 294 5.60 14.09 16.66
N LYS A 295 6.71 14.12 17.43
CA LYS A 295 7.36 12.91 17.93
C LYS A 295 6.50 12.11 18.91
N THR A 296 5.85 12.81 19.83
CA THR A 296 5.02 12.19 20.89
C THR A 296 3.79 11.54 20.28
N TYR A 297 3.15 12.21 19.32
CA TYR A 297 1.94 11.72 18.65
C TYR A 297 2.22 10.46 17.82
N ALA A 298 3.28 10.46 17.01
CA ALA A 298 3.69 9.28 16.25
C ALA A 298 3.92 8.05 17.16
N TYR A 299 4.61 8.25 18.28
CA TYR A 299 4.84 7.23 19.30
C TYR A 299 3.55 6.71 19.93
N GLN A 300 2.67 7.61 20.40
CA GLN A 300 1.42 7.24 21.06
C GLN A 300 0.47 6.49 20.10
N ALA A 301 0.38 6.94 18.84
CA ALA A 301 -0.43 6.28 17.84
C ALA A 301 0.09 4.87 17.54
N LEU A 302 1.40 4.69 17.38
CA LEU A 302 2.00 3.38 17.14
C LEU A 302 1.59 2.37 18.24
N ILE A 303 1.76 2.75 19.52
CA ILE A 303 1.37 1.89 20.64
C ILE A 303 -0.12 1.58 20.66
N GLY A 304 -0.95 2.57 20.36
CA GLY A 304 -2.40 2.38 20.36
C GLY A 304 -2.88 1.50 19.20
N LEU A 305 -2.36 1.72 18.00
CA LEU A 305 -2.67 0.92 16.82
C LEU A 305 -2.19 -0.54 16.95
N ALA A 306 -1.02 -0.77 17.55
CA ALA A 306 -0.51 -2.12 17.80
C ALA A 306 -1.47 -2.99 18.63
N LYS A 307 -2.28 -2.37 19.52
CA LYS A 307 -3.29 -3.08 20.33
C LYS A 307 -4.52 -3.51 19.53
N LEU A 308 -4.74 -2.96 18.34
CA LEU A 308 -5.92 -3.23 17.52
C LEU A 308 -5.81 -4.51 16.66
N ARG A 309 -4.64 -5.18 16.65
CA ARG A 309 -4.37 -6.38 15.83
C ARG A 309 -4.62 -6.13 14.34
N LEU A 310 -4.17 -4.99 13.85
CA LEU A 310 -4.12 -4.69 12.43
C LEU A 310 -3.13 -5.65 11.73
N PHE A 311 -3.38 -5.94 10.46
CA PHE A 311 -2.45 -6.72 9.64
C PHE A 311 -1.10 -6.02 9.51
N GLU A 312 -1.14 -4.69 9.36
CA GLU A 312 0.04 -3.88 9.12
C GLU A 312 -0.15 -2.47 9.65
N ILE A 313 0.96 -1.85 10.09
CA ILE A 313 1.01 -0.48 10.60
C ILE A 313 2.20 0.22 9.97
N VAL A 314 1.94 1.21 9.11
CA VAL A 314 2.93 1.93 8.30
C VAL A 314 2.72 3.44 8.45
N PRO A 315 3.42 4.10 9.37
CA PRO A 315 3.34 5.55 9.53
C PRO A 315 3.98 6.31 8.36
N PHE A 316 3.50 7.49 8.13
CA PHE A 316 3.99 8.46 7.17
C PHE A 316 4.80 9.55 7.91
N LEU A 317 5.99 9.93 7.56
CA LEU A 317 6.84 9.56 6.44
C LEU A 317 8.28 9.33 6.96
N TRP A 318 8.88 8.19 6.65
CA TRP A 318 10.26 7.89 7.03
C TRP A 318 11.25 8.61 6.12
N GLY A 319 12.35 9.13 6.68
CA GLY A 319 13.34 9.86 5.89
C GLY A 319 13.12 11.37 5.88
N ASP A 320 11.93 11.86 6.20
CA ASP A 320 11.63 13.28 6.32
C ASP A 320 11.58 13.70 7.80
N PRO A 321 12.53 14.56 8.26
CA PRO A 321 12.61 14.95 9.67
C PRO A 321 11.40 15.76 10.15
N SER A 322 10.62 16.37 9.24
CA SER A 322 9.43 17.12 9.59
C SER A 322 8.27 16.24 10.11
N TRP A 323 8.29 14.93 9.79
CA TRP A 323 7.31 13.94 10.24
C TRP A 323 7.73 13.19 11.51
N GLY A 324 8.92 13.41 12.01
CA GLY A 324 9.38 12.95 13.32
C GLY A 324 9.60 11.44 13.50
N LEU A 325 9.51 10.63 12.45
CA LEU A 325 9.66 9.18 12.55
C LEU A 325 11.10 8.71 12.73
N ASN A 326 12.07 9.43 12.17
CA ASN A 326 13.52 9.12 12.27
C ASN A 326 14.10 9.43 13.64
N THR A 327 13.27 9.57 14.67
CA THR A 327 13.74 9.91 16.00
C THR A 327 14.00 8.65 16.80
N GLY A 328 15.04 8.69 17.64
CA GLY A 328 15.39 7.57 18.52
C GLY A 328 14.22 7.11 19.40
N SER A 329 13.30 8.00 19.76
CA SER A 329 12.09 7.64 20.53
C SER A 329 11.11 6.78 19.73
N PHE A 330 10.86 7.09 18.46
CA PHE A 330 9.97 6.29 17.62
C PHE A 330 10.62 4.93 17.29
N ALA A 331 11.88 4.92 16.86
CA ALA A 331 12.63 3.70 16.60
C ALA A 331 12.72 2.79 17.84
N SER A 332 12.93 3.37 19.02
CA SER A 332 12.93 2.62 20.29
C SER A 332 11.56 2.06 20.64
N ALA A 333 10.48 2.78 20.31
CA ALA A 333 9.11 2.28 20.51
C ALA A 333 8.80 1.11 19.59
N LEU A 334 9.15 1.25 18.32
CA LEU A 334 8.98 0.20 17.32
C LEU A 334 9.73 -1.06 17.74
N ALA A 335 11.00 -0.93 18.13
CA ALA A 335 11.82 -2.03 18.62
C ALA A 335 11.20 -2.74 19.84
N LYS A 336 10.68 -1.99 20.81
CA LYS A 336 10.00 -2.57 21.99
C LYS A 336 8.76 -3.36 21.62
N ILE A 337 7.95 -2.86 20.68
CA ILE A 337 6.73 -3.54 20.26
C ILE A 337 7.06 -4.80 19.46
N THR A 338 8.04 -4.74 18.55
CA THR A 338 8.39 -5.86 17.66
C THR A 338 9.19 -6.97 18.37
N HIS A 339 9.92 -6.66 19.44
CA HIS A 339 10.64 -7.67 20.24
C HIS A 339 9.77 -8.37 21.30
N HIS A 340 8.54 -7.91 21.51
CA HIS A 340 7.58 -8.52 22.44
C HIS A 340 6.49 -9.34 21.73
N HIS A 341 6.57 -9.49 20.43
CA HIS A 341 5.72 -10.32 19.58
C HIS A 341 6.55 -11.33 18.80
#